data_9153ecafe42da3d6c527589aa977b6da
#
_entry.id   9153ecafe42da3d6c527589aa977b6da
#
_cell.length_a   1.000
_cell.length_b   1.000
_cell.length_c   1.000
_cell.angle_alpha   90.00
_cell.angle_beta   90.00
_cell.angle_gamma   90.00
#
_symmetry.space_group_name_H-M   'P 1'
#
loop_
_entity.id
_entity.type
_entity.pdbx_description
1 polymer ?
#
loop_
_entity_poly.entity_id
_entity_poly.type
_entity_poly.pdbx_seq_one_letter_code
_entity_poly.pdbx_strand_id
1 'polypeptide(L)'
;MELAISKLTARRVIYYFEGYVKGERPKGLKFVFYNYDLKITIKPSVFEWDGDTFRMMLHVEQANENNPISSGDYYPIAVDGKGKQYPLQVAKSIIEEREQAEWKNDVVVNKGKGHHVICKSLMDLDTDELFIHVDTVLPKPRKNYIRRKCGELYYGVRNDLKDWAQKLFVVVFNIFNKCCKKRGNKILFCSGSRAEIGGNEEFIYNRMLERGLDKKYKFVLDFKPTINKTYGPFKMIRFIYRLASSDVILLDDYYPEIYKPVYDQNVKVIQVWHACGAFKALGLERMSKAGAPPINTSVHKCYTHVPVSSYHSALHHQEAFGIGIDKFYPVGIPRTDIFFDEEYKKKTCERCLLYTSPSPRDPKTSR
;
A
#
# COMPACT_ATOMS: atom_id res chain seq x y z
N MET A 1 -29.82 -1.93 -20.55
CA MET A 1 -28.52 -1.71 -19.91
C MET A 1 -27.51 -2.65 -20.56
N GLU A 2 -26.46 -2.13 -21.15
CA GLU A 2 -25.32 -2.87 -21.70
C GLU A 2 -24.16 -2.71 -20.72
N LEU A 3 -23.54 -3.80 -20.31
CA LEU A 3 -22.41 -3.86 -19.40
C LEU A 3 -21.26 -4.56 -20.11
N ALA A 4 -20.12 -3.90 -20.26
CA ALA A 4 -18.98 -4.52 -20.92
C ALA A 4 -17.65 -4.18 -20.25
N ILE A 5 -16.75 -5.17 -20.27
CA ILE A 5 -15.33 -5.00 -19.94
C ILE A 5 -14.62 -4.57 -21.23
N SER A 6 -13.98 -3.40 -21.20
CA SER A 6 -13.27 -2.81 -22.33
C SER A 6 -11.76 -3.01 -22.27
N LYS A 7 -11.22 -3.35 -21.09
CA LYS A 7 -9.80 -3.62 -20.91
C LYS A 7 -9.56 -4.54 -19.72
N LEU A 8 -8.66 -5.49 -19.89
CA LEU A 8 -8.16 -6.37 -18.84
C LEU A 8 -6.63 -6.36 -18.86
N THR A 9 -6.04 -6.10 -17.72
CA THR A 9 -4.58 -6.23 -17.54
C THR A 9 -4.29 -6.97 -16.25
N ALA A 10 -3.25 -7.82 -16.27
CA ALA A 10 -2.75 -8.46 -15.09
C ALA A 10 -1.39 -7.88 -14.72
N ARG A 11 -1.22 -7.44 -13.50
CA ARG A 11 0.05 -6.96 -13.00
C ARG A 11 0.33 -7.60 -11.64
N ARG A 12 1.35 -8.47 -11.58
CA ARG A 12 1.71 -9.23 -10.38
C ARG A 12 0.59 -10.17 -9.93
N VAL A 13 -0.10 -9.83 -8.83
CA VAL A 13 -1.18 -10.62 -8.23
C VAL A 13 -2.54 -9.93 -8.33
N ILE A 14 -2.66 -8.94 -9.20
CA ILE A 14 -3.88 -8.16 -9.38
C ILE A 14 -4.31 -8.22 -10.84
N TYR A 15 -5.60 -8.46 -11.03
CA TYR A 15 -6.30 -8.17 -12.27
C TYR A 15 -6.97 -6.82 -12.20
N TYR A 16 -6.75 -6.00 -13.21
CA TYR A 16 -7.36 -4.68 -13.40
C TYR A 16 -8.37 -4.80 -14.53
N PHE A 17 -9.60 -4.47 -14.24
CA PHE A 17 -10.69 -4.43 -15.20
C PHE A 17 -11.14 -2.99 -15.38
N GLU A 18 -11.23 -2.54 -16.61
CA GLU A 18 -11.91 -1.30 -16.97
C GLU A 18 -13.11 -1.68 -17.84
N GLY A 19 -14.20 -0.95 -17.66
CA GLY A 19 -15.42 -1.23 -18.41
C GLY A 19 -16.37 -0.06 -18.44
N TYR A 20 -17.52 -0.26 -19.07
CA TYR A 20 -18.56 0.76 -19.20
C TYR A 20 -19.95 0.19 -19.00
N VAL A 21 -20.88 1.08 -18.67
CA VAL A 21 -22.31 0.83 -18.56
C VAL A 21 -23.04 1.79 -19.46
N LYS A 22 -23.76 1.30 -20.46
CA LYS A 22 -24.63 2.11 -21.30
C LYS A 22 -26.11 1.89 -20.94
N GLY A 23 -26.84 2.96 -20.76
CA GLY A 23 -28.25 2.98 -20.40
C GLY A 23 -28.47 3.13 -18.88
N GLU A 24 -29.74 3.12 -18.48
CA GLU A 24 -30.14 3.39 -17.11
C GLU A 24 -29.63 2.33 -16.14
N ARG A 25 -28.97 2.77 -15.04
CA ARG A 25 -28.39 1.90 -14.03
C ARG A 25 -29.42 1.54 -12.97
N PRO A 26 -29.60 0.23 -12.67
CA PRO A 26 -30.43 -0.20 -11.55
C PRO A 26 -29.90 0.35 -10.21
N LYS A 27 -30.83 0.70 -9.31
CA LYS A 27 -30.46 1.10 -7.95
C LYS A 27 -29.73 -0.03 -7.23
N GLY A 28 -28.61 0.33 -6.58
CA GLY A 28 -27.82 -0.63 -5.79
C GLY A 28 -26.98 -1.60 -6.62
N LEU A 29 -26.65 -1.27 -7.87
CA LEU A 29 -25.78 -2.09 -8.73
C LEU A 29 -24.40 -2.23 -8.08
N LYS A 30 -23.96 -3.49 -7.92
CA LYS A 30 -22.66 -3.88 -7.37
C LYS A 30 -21.98 -4.85 -8.31
N PHE A 31 -20.67 -4.77 -8.41
CA PHE A 31 -19.87 -5.71 -9.17
C PHE A 31 -19.24 -6.74 -8.24
N VAL A 32 -19.24 -8.00 -8.67
CA VAL A 32 -18.68 -9.11 -7.91
C VAL A 32 -18.07 -10.14 -8.86
N PHE A 33 -17.21 -11.00 -8.33
CA PHE A 33 -16.71 -12.18 -9.01
C PHE A 33 -17.46 -13.39 -8.42
N TYR A 34 -18.22 -14.08 -9.24
CA TYR A 34 -19.07 -15.16 -8.81
C TYR A 34 -18.56 -16.51 -9.31
N ASN A 35 -18.48 -17.49 -8.40
CA ASN A 35 -18.18 -18.88 -8.75
C ASN A 35 -19.49 -19.67 -8.70
N TYR A 36 -19.91 -20.18 -9.85
CA TYR A 36 -21.18 -20.88 -9.98
C TYR A 36 -21.18 -22.26 -9.30
N ASP A 37 -20.04 -22.97 -9.31
CA ASP A 37 -19.90 -24.29 -8.71
C ASP A 37 -19.90 -24.25 -7.18
N LEU A 38 -19.11 -23.36 -6.62
CA LEU A 38 -18.97 -23.20 -5.18
C LEU A 38 -20.03 -22.28 -4.57
N LYS A 39 -20.78 -21.56 -5.39
CA LYS A 39 -21.74 -20.50 -4.98
C LYS A 39 -21.11 -19.44 -4.09
N ILE A 40 -19.86 -19.10 -4.40
CA ILE A 40 -19.08 -18.09 -3.66
C ILE A 40 -19.09 -16.77 -4.42
N THR A 41 -19.29 -15.69 -3.67
CA THR A 41 -19.22 -14.32 -4.19
C THR A 41 -18.00 -13.61 -3.62
N ILE A 42 -17.14 -13.10 -4.48
CA ILE A 42 -15.97 -12.29 -4.11
C ILE A 42 -16.19 -10.87 -4.56
N LYS A 43 -16.00 -9.92 -3.66
CA LYS A 43 -16.07 -8.49 -3.99
C LYS A 43 -14.76 -8.05 -4.64
N PRO A 44 -14.81 -7.09 -5.58
CA PRO A 44 -13.61 -6.40 -6.03
C PRO A 44 -12.84 -5.82 -4.84
N SER A 45 -11.53 -5.91 -4.89
CA SER A 45 -10.67 -5.33 -3.85
C SER A 45 -10.72 -3.80 -3.85
N VAL A 46 -10.87 -3.23 -5.03
CA VAL A 46 -11.13 -1.80 -5.27
C VAL A 46 -12.17 -1.70 -6.38
N PHE A 47 -13.10 -0.77 -6.23
CA PHE A 47 -14.09 -0.44 -7.25
C PHE A 47 -14.33 1.07 -7.29
N GLU A 48 -14.25 1.65 -8.48
CA GLU A 48 -14.41 3.08 -8.72
C GLU A 48 -15.30 3.32 -9.93
N TRP A 49 -16.18 4.34 -9.84
CA TRP A 49 -16.95 4.87 -10.94
C TRP A 49 -16.30 6.14 -11.49
N ASP A 50 -16.28 6.29 -12.80
CA ASP A 50 -15.94 7.52 -13.50
C ASP A 50 -16.97 7.75 -14.63
N GLY A 51 -18.00 8.52 -14.32
CA GLY A 51 -19.13 8.71 -15.23
C GLY A 51 -19.82 7.37 -15.55
N ASP A 52 -19.87 7.01 -16.84
CA ASP A 52 -20.41 5.74 -17.32
C ASP A 52 -19.38 4.62 -17.41
N THR A 53 -18.15 4.89 -17.02
CA THR A 53 -17.08 3.89 -16.95
C THR A 53 -16.87 3.43 -15.52
N PHE A 54 -16.31 2.23 -15.36
CA PHE A 54 -15.90 1.70 -14.08
C PHE A 54 -14.49 1.11 -14.14
N ARG A 55 -13.84 1.12 -13.00
CA ARG A 55 -12.59 0.40 -12.74
C ARG A 55 -12.76 -0.51 -11.57
N MET A 56 -12.33 -1.76 -11.69
CA MET A 56 -12.31 -2.69 -10.57
C MET A 56 -11.02 -3.50 -10.55
N MET A 57 -10.62 -3.90 -9.36
CA MET A 57 -9.41 -4.70 -9.13
C MET A 57 -9.76 -5.97 -8.40
N LEU A 58 -9.16 -7.08 -8.82
CA LEU A 58 -9.22 -8.36 -8.13
C LEU A 58 -7.82 -8.74 -7.65
N HIS A 59 -7.63 -8.74 -6.35
CA HIS A 59 -6.39 -9.17 -5.72
C HIS A 59 -6.47 -10.64 -5.35
N VAL A 60 -5.86 -11.52 -6.14
CA VAL A 60 -6.05 -12.98 -6.04
C VAL A 60 -5.57 -13.62 -4.73
N GLU A 61 -4.64 -12.97 -4.02
CA GLU A 61 -4.14 -13.48 -2.72
C GLU A 61 -5.00 -13.12 -1.51
N GLN A 62 -5.87 -12.12 -1.65
CA GLN A 62 -6.53 -11.49 -0.50
C GLN A 62 -8.02 -11.24 -0.72
N ALA A 63 -8.54 -11.65 -1.86
CA ALA A 63 -9.91 -11.35 -2.22
C ALA A 63 -10.96 -12.10 -1.37
N ASN A 64 -10.58 -13.23 -0.77
CA ASN A 64 -11.45 -14.00 0.11
C ASN A 64 -11.08 -13.71 1.59
N GLU A 65 -11.61 -12.62 2.15
CA GLU A 65 -11.39 -12.20 3.54
C GLU A 65 -9.91 -12.19 3.96
N ASN A 66 -9.05 -11.60 3.12
CA ASN A 66 -7.59 -11.60 3.24
C ASN A 66 -6.91 -12.97 3.05
N ASN A 67 -7.64 -13.93 2.50
CA ASN A 67 -7.09 -15.20 2.05
C ASN A 67 -7.07 -15.27 0.51
N PRO A 68 -6.27 -16.17 -0.06
CA PRO A 68 -6.31 -16.44 -1.49
C PRO A 68 -7.69 -16.89 -1.96
N ILE A 69 -7.99 -16.59 -3.20
CA ILE A 69 -9.15 -17.16 -3.88
C ILE A 69 -9.02 -18.68 -3.89
N SER A 70 -10.12 -19.39 -3.65
CA SER A 70 -10.20 -20.85 -3.79
C SER A 70 -10.10 -21.25 -5.27
N SER A 71 -9.70 -22.49 -5.53
CA SER A 71 -9.71 -23.03 -6.91
C SER A 71 -11.11 -23.00 -7.51
N GLY A 72 -11.19 -22.74 -8.81
CA GLY A 72 -12.43 -22.69 -9.58
C GLY A 72 -12.52 -21.49 -10.51
N ASP A 73 -13.65 -21.34 -11.17
CA ASP A 73 -13.89 -20.31 -12.19
C ASP A 73 -14.72 -19.16 -11.62
N TYR A 74 -14.22 -17.96 -11.76
CA TYR A 74 -14.81 -16.73 -11.21
C TYR A 74 -15.21 -15.77 -12.32
N TYR A 75 -16.50 -15.58 -12.49
CA TYR A 75 -17.10 -14.73 -13.51
C TYR A 75 -17.35 -13.32 -12.94
N PRO A 76 -16.84 -12.26 -13.58
CA PRO A 76 -17.22 -10.90 -13.22
C PRO A 76 -18.67 -10.66 -13.62
N ILE A 77 -19.53 -10.37 -12.65
CA ILE A 77 -20.94 -10.07 -12.86
C ILE A 77 -21.35 -8.82 -12.10
N ALA A 78 -22.41 -8.16 -12.56
CA ALA A 78 -23.06 -7.11 -11.79
C ALA A 78 -24.35 -7.66 -11.15
N VAL A 79 -24.64 -7.18 -9.93
CA VAL A 79 -25.83 -7.59 -9.16
C VAL A 79 -26.56 -6.33 -8.70
N ASP A 80 -27.86 -6.22 -8.96
CA ASP A 80 -28.66 -5.09 -8.51
C ASP A 80 -29.14 -5.23 -7.05
N GLY A 81 -29.78 -4.19 -6.53
CA GLY A 81 -30.30 -4.18 -5.16
C GLY A 81 -31.41 -5.22 -4.88
N LYS A 82 -31.95 -5.87 -5.93
CA LYS A 82 -32.95 -6.95 -5.83
C LYS A 82 -32.33 -8.34 -5.99
N GLY A 83 -31.00 -8.42 -6.19
CA GLY A 83 -30.28 -9.68 -6.37
C GLY A 83 -30.26 -10.22 -7.79
N LYS A 84 -30.78 -9.48 -8.79
CA LYS A 84 -30.74 -9.88 -10.19
C LYS A 84 -29.31 -9.75 -10.72
N GLN A 85 -28.82 -10.80 -11.36
CA GLN A 85 -27.47 -10.88 -11.93
C GLN A 85 -27.48 -10.43 -13.38
N TYR A 86 -26.41 -9.74 -13.76
CA TYR A 86 -26.15 -9.28 -15.10
C TYR A 86 -24.70 -9.66 -15.47
N PRO A 87 -24.51 -10.57 -16.43
CA PRO A 87 -23.18 -10.91 -16.91
C PRO A 87 -22.52 -9.70 -17.57
N LEU A 88 -21.21 -9.59 -17.45
CA LEU A 88 -20.43 -8.58 -18.15
C LEU A 88 -19.98 -9.15 -19.50
N GLN A 89 -20.37 -8.48 -20.56
CA GLN A 89 -19.90 -8.79 -21.91
C GLN A 89 -18.45 -8.37 -22.08
N VAL A 90 -17.77 -8.92 -23.07
CA VAL A 90 -16.41 -8.52 -23.43
C VAL A 90 -16.49 -7.61 -24.66
N ALA A 91 -15.85 -6.46 -24.59
CA ALA A 91 -15.80 -5.54 -25.72
C ALA A 91 -15.00 -6.17 -26.88
N LYS A 92 -15.39 -5.88 -28.11
CA LYS A 92 -14.73 -6.40 -29.33
C LYS A 92 -13.22 -6.12 -29.36
N SER A 93 -12.80 -5.01 -28.79
CA SER A 93 -11.38 -4.63 -28.68
C SER A 93 -10.54 -5.66 -27.93
N ILE A 94 -11.08 -6.26 -26.87
CA ILE A 94 -10.37 -7.31 -26.11
C ILE A 94 -10.33 -8.62 -26.92
N ILE A 95 -11.39 -8.93 -27.65
CA ILE A 95 -11.45 -10.15 -28.49
C ILE A 95 -10.40 -10.05 -29.59
N GLU A 96 -10.31 -8.90 -30.26
CA GLU A 96 -9.33 -8.63 -31.31
C GLU A 96 -7.89 -8.64 -30.78
N GLU A 97 -7.65 -8.03 -29.60
CA GLU A 97 -6.33 -8.04 -28.95
C GLU A 97 -5.88 -9.47 -28.60
N ARG A 98 -6.82 -10.32 -28.19
CA ARG A 98 -6.55 -11.73 -27.89
C ARG A 98 -6.15 -12.54 -29.12
N GLU A 99 -6.77 -12.29 -30.26
CA GLU A 99 -6.46 -13.00 -31.51
C GLU A 99 -5.08 -12.61 -32.08
N GLN A 100 -4.60 -11.40 -31.79
CA GLN A 100 -3.36 -10.84 -32.34
C GLN A 100 -2.11 -11.07 -31.47
N ALA A 101 -2.27 -11.30 -30.18
CA ALA A 101 -1.17 -11.43 -29.23
C ALA A 101 -1.29 -12.71 -28.40
N GLU A 102 -0.14 -13.29 -28.04
CA GLU A 102 -0.11 -14.24 -26.93
C GLU A 102 -0.67 -13.54 -25.68
N TRP A 103 -1.90 -13.85 -25.33
CA TRP A 103 -2.58 -13.33 -24.14
C TRP A 103 -1.88 -13.82 -22.87
N LYS A 104 -0.98 -12.99 -22.32
CA LYS A 104 -0.19 -13.29 -21.11
C LYS A 104 -0.75 -12.56 -19.90
N ASN A 105 -1.97 -12.87 -19.51
CA ASN A 105 -2.57 -12.34 -18.28
C ASN A 105 -2.57 -13.39 -17.15
N ASP A 106 -1.56 -14.27 -17.13
CA ASP A 106 -1.42 -15.25 -16.07
C ASP A 106 -0.82 -14.62 -14.82
N VAL A 107 -1.40 -14.88 -13.67
CA VAL A 107 -0.90 -14.46 -12.36
C VAL A 107 -0.48 -15.71 -11.58
N VAL A 108 0.80 -15.79 -11.26
CA VAL A 108 1.34 -16.88 -10.44
C VAL A 108 1.75 -16.32 -9.08
N VAL A 109 1.12 -16.82 -8.03
CA VAL A 109 1.46 -16.49 -6.65
C VAL A 109 2.24 -17.65 -6.04
N ASN A 110 3.53 -17.43 -5.80
CA ASN A 110 4.39 -18.41 -5.15
C ASN A 110 4.46 -18.14 -3.65
N LYS A 111 3.79 -18.97 -2.86
CA LYS A 111 3.78 -18.89 -1.38
C LYS A 111 4.97 -19.63 -0.73
N GLY A 112 5.86 -20.17 -1.53
CA GLY A 112 6.98 -20.99 -1.07
C GLY A 112 6.56 -22.40 -0.62
N LYS A 113 7.54 -23.27 -0.36
CA LYS A 113 7.32 -24.66 0.12
C LYS A 113 6.39 -25.50 -0.79
N GLY A 114 6.31 -25.21 -2.08
CA GLY A 114 5.48 -25.95 -3.03
C GLY A 114 4.00 -25.56 -3.03
N HIS A 115 3.64 -24.43 -2.41
CA HIS A 115 2.30 -23.86 -2.49
C HIS A 115 2.27 -22.76 -3.55
N HIS A 116 1.50 -22.96 -4.60
CA HIS A 116 1.32 -22.01 -5.70
C HIS A 116 -0.19 -21.78 -5.93
N VAL A 117 -0.54 -20.56 -6.26
CA VAL A 117 -1.85 -20.21 -6.81
C VAL A 117 -1.61 -19.70 -8.22
N ILE A 118 -2.19 -20.34 -9.20
CA ILE A 118 -2.09 -19.97 -10.61
C ILE A 118 -3.46 -19.46 -11.02
N CYS A 119 -3.51 -18.22 -11.47
CA CYS A 119 -4.74 -17.62 -11.97
C CYS A 119 -4.55 -17.29 -13.44
N LYS A 120 -5.52 -17.65 -14.25
CA LYS A 120 -5.56 -17.39 -15.70
C LYS A 120 -6.82 -16.64 -16.05
N SER A 121 -6.71 -15.59 -16.83
CA SER A 121 -7.91 -15.02 -17.45
C SER A 121 -8.24 -15.81 -18.71
N LEU A 122 -9.41 -16.38 -18.76
CA LEU A 122 -9.91 -17.19 -19.87
C LEU A 122 -11.22 -16.59 -20.36
N MET A 123 -11.59 -16.94 -21.59
CA MET A 123 -12.85 -16.58 -22.18
C MET A 123 -13.53 -17.86 -22.64
N ASP A 124 -14.78 -18.01 -22.29
CA ASP A 124 -15.64 -19.07 -22.82
C ASP A 124 -15.95 -18.71 -24.28
N LEU A 125 -15.60 -19.60 -25.19
CA LEU A 125 -15.74 -19.38 -26.63
C LEU A 125 -17.20 -19.54 -27.11
N ASP A 126 -18.03 -20.19 -26.30
CA ASP A 126 -19.44 -20.42 -26.65
C ASP A 126 -20.33 -19.26 -26.16
N THR A 127 -19.96 -18.64 -25.05
CA THR A 127 -20.75 -17.57 -24.40
C THR A 127 -20.12 -16.17 -24.50
N ASP A 128 -18.88 -16.06 -24.97
CA ASP A 128 -18.07 -14.83 -24.96
C ASP A 128 -17.93 -14.22 -23.55
N GLU A 129 -18.07 -15.06 -22.53
CA GLU A 129 -17.92 -14.61 -21.14
C GLU A 129 -16.46 -14.71 -20.67
N LEU A 130 -15.98 -13.65 -20.04
CA LEU A 130 -14.66 -13.63 -19.42
C LEU A 130 -14.74 -14.23 -18.01
N PHE A 131 -13.79 -15.09 -17.66
CA PHE A 131 -13.65 -15.60 -16.30
C PHE A 131 -12.20 -15.72 -15.87
N ILE A 132 -11.97 -15.74 -14.56
CA ILE A 132 -10.66 -15.98 -13.96
C ILE A 132 -10.64 -17.42 -13.44
N HIS A 133 -9.87 -18.27 -14.09
CA HIS A 133 -9.61 -19.62 -13.64
C HIS A 133 -8.52 -19.63 -12.57
N VAL A 134 -8.80 -20.27 -11.44
CA VAL A 134 -7.89 -20.33 -10.30
C VAL A 134 -7.54 -21.78 -9.97
N ASP A 135 -6.27 -22.11 -10.11
CA ASP A 135 -5.71 -23.39 -9.67
C ASP A 135 -4.86 -23.19 -8.42
N THR A 136 -5.12 -23.98 -7.38
CA THR A 136 -4.33 -23.98 -6.16
C THR A 136 -3.56 -25.29 -6.03
N VAL A 137 -2.25 -25.21 -6.20
CA VAL A 137 -1.34 -26.33 -5.95
C VAL A 137 -0.92 -26.30 -4.48
N LEU A 138 -1.38 -27.25 -3.72
CA LEU A 138 -1.04 -27.39 -2.30
C LEU A 138 0.23 -28.24 -2.13
N PRO A 139 1.11 -27.90 -1.18
CA PRO A 139 2.23 -28.75 -0.83
C PRO A 139 1.74 -30.10 -0.25
N LYS A 140 2.48 -31.16 -0.53
CA LYS A 140 2.19 -32.47 0.05
C LYS A 140 2.09 -32.38 1.58
N PRO A 141 1.07 -32.94 2.23
CA PRO A 141 0.88 -32.84 3.67
C PRO A 141 2.08 -33.42 4.42
N ARG A 142 2.65 -32.65 5.36
CA ARG A 142 3.74 -33.11 6.21
C ARG A 142 3.23 -34.15 7.23
N LYS A 143 4.00 -35.19 7.46
CA LYS A 143 3.66 -36.34 8.35
C LYS A 143 3.36 -36.00 9.81
N ASN A 144 3.68 -34.83 10.35
CA ASN A 144 3.49 -34.49 11.78
C ASN A 144 2.23 -33.62 12.02
N TYR A 145 1.08 -34.27 12.09
CA TYR A 145 -0.24 -33.65 12.35
C TYR A 145 -0.28 -32.88 13.70
N ILE A 146 0.25 -33.44 14.78
CA ILE A 146 0.23 -32.83 16.13
C ILE A 146 1.01 -31.50 16.13
N ARG A 147 2.21 -31.49 15.55
CA ARG A 147 3.04 -30.28 15.48
C ARG A 147 2.39 -29.16 14.63
N ARG A 148 1.59 -29.54 13.62
CA ARG A 148 0.83 -28.59 12.83
C ARG A 148 -0.33 -28.00 13.64
N LYS A 149 -1.13 -28.82 14.33
CA LYS A 149 -2.26 -28.36 15.16
C LYS A 149 -1.79 -27.45 16.31
N CYS A 150 -0.71 -27.82 17.01
CA CYS A 150 -0.12 -26.96 18.04
C CYS A 150 0.37 -25.62 17.45
N GLY A 151 0.97 -25.65 16.27
CA GLY A 151 1.37 -24.44 15.56
C GLY A 151 0.18 -23.55 15.15
N GLU A 152 -0.87 -24.12 14.60
CA GLU A 152 -2.11 -23.42 14.23
C GLU A 152 -2.76 -22.76 15.45
N LEU A 153 -2.87 -23.48 16.57
CA LEU A 153 -3.40 -22.93 17.82
C LEU A 153 -2.52 -21.79 18.38
N TYR A 154 -1.20 -21.99 18.40
CA TYR A 154 -0.26 -20.95 18.85
C TYR A 154 -0.36 -19.68 18.00
N TYR A 155 -0.39 -19.82 16.67
CA TYR A 155 -0.53 -18.67 15.77
C TYR A 155 -1.92 -18.04 15.84
N GLY A 156 -2.99 -18.83 16.07
CA GLY A 156 -4.34 -18.33 16.28
C GLY A 156 -4.40 -17.43 17.51
N VAL A 157 -4.03 -17.93 18.68
CA VAL A 157 -4.02 -17.15 19.94
C VAL A 157 -3.13 -15.89 19.82
N ARG A 158 -1.97 -16.03 19.18
CA ARG A 158 -1.07 -14.88 18.98
C ARG A 158 -1.70 -13.80 18.07
N ASN A 159 -2.44 -14.18 17.04
CA ASN A 159 -3.11 -13.24 16.15
C ASN A 159 -4.29 -12.57 16.84
N ASP A 160 -5.09 -13.31 17.61
CA ASP A 160 -6.19 -12.75 18.39
C ASP A 160 -5.70 -11.73 19.42
N LEU A 161 -4.59 -12.01 20.10
CA LEU A 161 -3.95 -11.07 21.02
C LEU A 161 -3.45 -9.81 20.32
N LYS A 162 -2.90 -9.94 19.11
CA LYS A 162 -2.49 -8.77 18.31
C LYS A 162 -3.69 -7.93 17.89
N ASP A 163 -4.76 -8.56 17.44
CA ASP A 163 -5.98 -7.87 17.03
C ASP A 163 -6.64 -7.17 18.21
N TRP A 164 -6.68 -7.81 19.38
CA TRP A 164 -7.14 -7.19 20.61
C TRP A 164 -6.29 -5.96 21.01
N ALA A 165 -4.96 -6.11 20.98
CA ALA A 165 -4.05 -5.02 21.28
C ALA A 165 -4.21 -3.84 20.30
N GLN A 166 -4.48 -4.11 19.01
CA GLN A 166 -4.75 -3.08 18.01
C GLN A 166 -6.08 -2.37 18.28
N LYS A 167 -7.13 -3.10 18.63
CA LYS A 167 -8.42 -2.51 19.02
C LYS A 167 -8.28 -1.61 20.25
N LEU A 168 -7.56 -2.09 21.26
CA LEU A 168 -7.27 -1.31 22.47
C LEU A 168 -6.47 -0.04 22.14
N PHE A 169 -5.47 -0.11 21.25
CA PHE A 169 -4.73 1.06 20.77
C PHE A 169 -5.66 2.12 20.20
N VAL A 170 -6.59 1.73 19.32
CA VAL A 170 -7.55 2.66 18.70
C VAL A 170 -8.50 3.26 19.73
N VAL A 171 -8.98 2.46 20.69
CA VAL A 171 -9.84 2.95 21.79
C VAL A 171 -9.13 4.02 22.62
N VAL A 172 -7.89 3.73 23.05
CA VAL A 172 -7.08 4.68 23.84
C VAL A 172 -6.75 5.94 23.03
N PHE A 173 -6.44 5.79 21.74
CA PHE A 173 -6.23 6.92 20.84
C PHE A 173 -7.49 7.81 20.78
N ASN A 174 -8.68 7.23 20.59
CA ASN A 174 -9.93 7.97 20.48
C ASN A 174 -10.26 8.71 21.79
N ILE A 175 -9.96 8.12 22.95
CA ILE A 175 -10.11 8.80 24.24
C ILE A 175 -9.20 10.03 24.30
N PHE A 176 -7.90 9.87 24.00
CA PHE A 176 -6.98 11.01 24.01
C PHE A 176 -7.34 12.05 22.94
N ASN A 177 -7.78 11.63 21.76
CA ASN A 177 -8.19 12.54 20.70
C ASN A 177 -9.37 13.43 21.10
N LYS A 178 -10.32 12.89 21.88
CA LYS A 178 -11.45 13.66 22.42
C LYS A 178 -11.04 14.56 23.60
N CYS A 179 -10.14 14.09 24.46
CA CYS A 179 -9.72 14.83 25.65
C CYS A 179 -8.67 15.92 25.38
N CYS A 180 -7.83 15.74 24.35
CA CYS A 180 -6.75 16.65 24.02
C CYS A 180 -7.23 17.75 23.09
N LYS A 181 -7.23 19.00 23.57
CA LYS A 181 -7.48 20.15 22.70
C LYS A 181 -6.30 20.39 21.78
N LYS A 182 -6.49 20.21 20.48
CA LYS A 182 -5.51 20.56 19.45
C LYS A 182 -5.47 22.08 19.30
N ARG A 183 -4.27 22.66 19.38
CA ARG A 183 -4.05 24.10 19.34
C ARG A 183 -3.48 24.60 18.02
N GLY A 184 -3.26 23.70 17.04
CA GLY A 184 -2.67 24.02 15.74
C GLY A 184 -1.16 24.29 15.81
N ASN A 185 -0.48 23.91 16.92
CA ASN A 185 0.92 24.27 17.14
C ASN A 185 1.83 23.09 17.54
N LYS A 186 1.34 21.85 17.52
CA LYS A 186 2.15 20.70 17.94
C LYS A 186 2.52 19.83 16.73
N ILE A 187 3.82 19.66 16.53
CA ILE A 187 4.39 18.87 15.43
C ILE A 187 5.12 17.67 16.02
N LEU A 188 4.71 16.48 15.61
CA LEU A 188 5.34 15.22 15.97
C LEU A 188 6.25 14.76 14.82
N PHE A 189 7.52 14.60 15.08
CA PHE A 189 8.48 13.92 14.22
C PHE A 189 8.62 12.48 14.70
N CYS A 190 8.42 11.49 13.85
CA CYS A 190 8.46 10.10 14.27
C CYS A 190 8.92 9.16 13.16
N SER A 191 9.78 8.22 13.51
CA SER A 191 10.22 7.16 12.62
C SER A 191 10.18 5.80 13.29
N GLY A 192 9.76 4.79 12.52
CA GLY A 192 9.76 3.39 12.95
C GLY A 192 11.06 2.65 12.64
N SER A 193 12.04 3.29 12.01
CA SER A 193 13.22 2.62 11.45
C SER A 193 14.56 3.19 11.95
N ARG A 194 14.54 4.19 12.84
CA ARG A 194 15.76 4.79 13.40
C ARG A 194 15.56 5.26 14.83
N ALA A 195 16.64 5.24 15.64
CA ALA A 195 16.59 5.57 17.06
C ALA A 195 16.55 7.09 17.33
N GLU A 196 17.02 7.88 16.38
CA GLU A 196 17.21 9.33 16.49
C GLU A 196 16.72 10.02 15.22
N ILE A 197 16.55 11.34 15.30
CA ILE A 197 16.21 12.13 14.13
C ILE A 197 17.32 12.02 13.08
N GLY A 198 16.95 11.95 11.81
CA GLY A 198 17.89 11.80 10.71
C GLY A 198 17.21 11.80 9.36
N GLY A 199 18.01 11.79 8.30
CA GLY A 199 17.49 11.76 6.93
C GLY A 199 16.64 12.98 6.60
N ASN A 200 15.50 12.80 5.94
CA ASN A 200 14.64 13.90 5.53
C ASN A 200 14.08 14.71 6.71
N GLU A 201 13.76 14.05 7.82
CA GLU A 201 13.21 14.71 9.00
C GLU A 201 14.22 15.64 9.67
N GLU A 202 15.50 15.28 9.68
CA GLU A 202 16.58 16.12 10.23
C GLU A 202 16.74 17.43 9.44
N PHE A 203 16.72 17.37 8.11
CA PHE A 203 16.78 18.56 7.26
C PHE A 203 15.58 19.47 7.48
N ILE A 204 14.38 18.91 7.59
CA ILE A 204 13.17 19.69 7.89
C ILE A 204 13.28 20.32 9.28
N TYR A 205 13.67 19.55 10.29
CA TYR A 205 13.78 20.00 11.66
C TYR A 205 14.79 21.16 11.80
N ASN A 206 16.00 20.99 11.26
CA ASN A 206 17.03 22.02 11.29
C ASN A 206 16.56 23.29 10.56
N ARG A 207 15.93 23.13 9.38
CA ARG A 207 15.41 24.27 8.64
C ARG A 207 14.30 25.01 9.38
N MET A 208 13.47 24.30 10.12
CA MET A 208 12.44 24.91 10.98
C MET A 208 13.08 25.67 12.17
N LEU A 209 14.16 25.16 12.78
CA LEU A 209 14.91 25.85 13.81
C LEU A 209 15.57 27.14 13.29
N GLU A 210 16.25 27.08 12.14
CA GLU A 210 16.84 28.24 11.49
C GLU A 210 15.83 29.37 11.23
N ARG A 211 14.58 28.99 10.93
CA ARG A 211 13.48 29.95 10.73
C ARG A 211 12.82 30.39 12.03
N GLY A 212 13.29 29.94 13.19
CA GLY A 212 12.72 30.26 14.50
C GLY A 212 11.33 29.73 14.73
N LEU A 213 10.94 28.64 14.03
CA LEU A 213 9.59 28.06 14.12
C LEU A 213 9.37 27.28 15.42
N ASP A 214 10.43 26.95 16.16
CA ASP A 214 10.40 26.39 17.50
C ASP A 214 9.77 27.34 18.54
N LYS A 215 9.83 28.65 18.29
CA LYS A 215 9.17 29.67 19.11
C LYS A 215 7.65 29.65 18.95
N LYS A 216 7.15 29.21 17.79
CA LYS A 216 5.73 29.18 17.46
C LYS A 216 5.14 27.77 17.63
N TYR A 217 5.90 26.74 17.28
CA TYR A 217 5.44 25.36 17.25
C TYR A 217 6.18 24.51 18.28
N LYS A 218 5.44 23.64 18.95
CA LYS A 218 6.01 22.66 19.87
C LYS A 218 6.44 21.41 19.11
N PHE A 219 7.75 21.21 19.01
CA PHE A 219 8.30 19.99 18.41
C PHE A 219 8.34 18.84 19.42
N VAL A 220 7.89 17.68 18.99
CA VAL A 220 7.89 16.43 19.77
C VAL A 220 8.60 15.38 18.94
N LEU A 221 9.55 14.69 19.54
CA LEU A 221 10.35 13.66 18.88
C LEU A 221 9.98 12.30 19.47
N ASP A 222 9.67 11.32 18.60
CA ASP A 222 9.37 9.93 19.02
C ASP A 222 9.90 8.93 17.99
N PHE A 223 11.04 8.34 18.27
CA PHE A 223 11.78 7.47 17.37
C PHE A 223 11.88 6.04 17.91
N LYS A 224 11.84 5.07 16.99
CA LYS A 224 11.93 3.65 17.28
C LYS A 224 13.03 3.03 16.40
N PRO A 225 14.05 2.37 16.99
CA PRO A 225 15.24 1.93 16.26
C PRO A 225 14.96 0.92 15.15
N THR A 226 13.89 0.14 15.28
CA THR A 226 13.44 -0.80 14.26
C THR A 226 11.92 -0.97 14.28
N ILE A 227 11.32 -1.25 13.13
CA ILE A 227 9.88 -1.52 13.00
C ILE A 227 9.42 -2.68 13.89
N ASN A 228 10.28 -3.69 14.07
CA ASN A 228 9.98 -4.89 14.85
C ASN A 228 10.05 -4.69 16.37
N LYS A 229 10.62 -3.57 16.84
CA LYS A 229 10.70 -3.30 18.29
C LYS A 229 9.35 -2.79 18.77
N THR A 230 8.73 -3.55 19.66
CA THR A 230 7.49 -3.15 20.33
C THR A 230 7.78 -2.20 21.49
N TYR A 231 6.90 -1.22 21.69
CA TYR A 231 6.95 -0.39 22.89
C TYR A 231 6.43 -1.16 24.11
N GLY A 232 7.07 -0.97 25.26
CA GLY A 232 6.46 -1.35 26.53
C GLY A 232 5.19 -0.53 26.81
N PRO A 233 4.32 -0.98 27.73
CA PRO A 233 2.97 -0.40 27.92
C PRO A 233 3.00 1.12 28.16
N PHE A 234 3.83 1.60 29.05
CA PHE A 234 3.95 3.03 29.37
C PHE A 234 4.44 3.87 28.17
N LYS A 235 5.41 3.34 27.43
CA LYS A 235 5.95 4.01 26.25
C LYS A 235 4.91 4.04 25.13
N MET A 236 4.11 2.99 25.00
CA MET A 236 3.00 2.92 24.04
C MET A 236 1.92 3.96 24.38
N ILE A 237 1.48 4.04 25.65
CA ILE A 237 0.49 5.04 26.07
C ILE A 237 1.00 6.45 25.81
N ARG A 238 2.29 6.73 26.12
CA ARG A 238 2.90 8.01 25.83
C ARG A 238 2.93 8.32 24.33
N PHE A 239 3.23 7.34 23.50
CA PHE A 239 3.22 7.48 22.05
C PHE A 239 1.80 7.76 21.54
N ILE A 240 0.78 7.01 22.00
CA ILE A 240 -0.62 7.24 21.64
C ILE A 240 -1.06 8.67 22.02
N TYR A 241 -0.71 9.14 23.21
CA TYR A 241 -0.99 10.51 23.65
C TYR A 241 -0.32 11.55 22.75
N ARG A 242 0.96 11.35 22.38
CA ARG A 242 1.69 12.24 21.47
C ARG A 242 1.03 12.28 20.10
N LEU A 243 0.65 11.12 19.58
CA LEU A 243 -0.02 10.97 18.30
C LEU A 243 -1.39 11.66 18.29
N ALA A 244 -2.24 11.39 19.30
CA ALA A 244 -3.59 11.94 19.41
C ALA A 244 -3.62 13.47 19.64
N SER A 245 -2.59 14.02 20.30
CA SER A 245 -2.52 15.44 20.64
C SER A 245 -1.75 16.29 19.63
N SER A 246 -1.25 15.70 18.54
CA SER A 246 -0.48 16.44 17.53
C SER A 246 -1.37 16.95 16.41
N ASP A 247 -1.04 18.15 15.90
CA ASP A 247 -1.73 18.78 14.78
C ASP A 247 -1.06 18.39 13.45
N VAL A 248 0.26 18.17 13.49
CA VAL A 248 1.07 17.70 12.34
C VAL A 248 1.89 16.49 12.79
N ILE A 249 1.90 15.47 11.94
CA ILE A 249 2.69 14.25 12.12
C ILE A 249 3.57 14.12 10.90
N LEU A 250 4.90 14.16 11.09
CA LEU A 250 5.88 13.85 10.06
C LEU A 250 6.43 12.45 10.28
N LEU A 251 6.57 11.70 9.20
CA LEU A 251 7.18 10.37 9.20
C LEU A 251 7.96 10.14 7.90
N ASP A 252 9.04 9.37 8.01
CA ASP A 252 9.96 9.11 6.90
C ASP A 252 9.98 7.66 6.41
N ASP A 253 9.24 6.78 7.08
CA ASP A 253 9.19 5.35 6.74
C ASP A 253 7.84 4.72 7.09
N TYR A 254 7.72 3.44 6.85
CA TYR A 254 6.59 2.62 7.26
C TYR A 254 6.47 2.56 8.79
N TYR A 255 5.31 2.96 9.34
CA TYR A 255 5.09 2.99 10.77
C TYR A 255 3.69 2.40 11.11
N PRO A 256 3.59 1.10 11.40
CA PRO A 256 2.31 0.38 11.51
C PRO A 256 1.31 1.00 12.48
N GLU A 257 1.78 1.56 13.59
CA GLU A 257 0.93 2.13 14.63
C GLU A 257 0.18 3.40 14.16
N ILE A 258 0.73 4.11 13.16
CA ILE A 258 0.13 5.35 12.65
C ILE A 258 -1.06 5.09 11.72
N TYR A 259 -1.15 3.94 11.10
CA TYR A 259 -2.20 3.65 10.10
C TYR A 259 -3.52 3.17 10.69
N LYS A 260 -3.58 2.90 11.98
CA LYS A 260 -4.77 2.36 12.65
C LYS A 260 -5.78 3.41 13.08
N PRO A 261 -5.36 4.58 13.63
CA PRO A 261 -6.28 5.63 14.01
C PRO A 261 -6.95 6.31 12.82
N VAL A 262 -8.16 6.79 13.05
CA VAL A 262 -8.81 7.76 12.17
C VAL A 262 -8.49 9.15 12.73
N TYR A 263 -7.82 9.96 11.92
CA TYR A 263 -7.44 11.33 12.31
C TYR A 263 -8.54 12.32 11.97
N ASP A 264 -8.64 13.39 12.76
CA ASP A 264 -9.50 14.52 12.44
C ASP A 264 -9.04 15.19 11.13
N GLN A 265 -9.96 15.78 10.38
CA GLN A 265 -9.68 16.40 9.08
C GLN A 265 -8.61 17.51 9.14
N ASN A 266 -8.45 18.15 10.29
CA ASN A 266 -7.46 19.21 10.50
C ASN A 266 -6.05 18.68 10.77
N VAL A 267 -5.89 17.40 11.12
CA VAL A 267 -4.59 16.80 11.37
C VAL A 267 -3.89 16.54 10.03
N LYS A 268 -2.64 16.98 9.91
CA LYS A 268 -1.81 16.73 8.73
C LYS A 268 -0.85 15.58 9.01
N VAL A 269 -0.97 14.51 8.23
CA VAL A 269 -0.05 13.38 8.25
C VAL A 269 0.83 13.47 7.01
N ILE A 270 2.08 13.84 7.21
CA ILE A 270 3.05 14.14 6.14
C ILE A 270 4.07 13.00 6.05
N GLN A 271 4.07 12.27 4.94
CA GLN A 271 5.04 11.23 4.66
C GLN A 271 6.16 11.78 3.79
N VAL A 272 7.33 12.00 4.36
CA VAL A 272 8.49 12.53 3.62
C VAL A 272 9.33 11.43 2.96
N TRP A 273 9.03 10.17 3.25
CA TRP A 273 9.73 8.99 2.74
C TRP A 273 11.25 9.09 2.93
N HIS A 274 11.99 8.14 2.35
CA HIS A 274 13.45 8.07 2.48
C HIS A 274 14.16 7.88 1.13
N ALA A 275 13.43 7.88 0.01
CA ALA A 275 13.96 7.71 -1.33
C ALA A 275 13.64 8.90 -2.22
N CYS A 276 14.60 9.28 -3.07
CA CYS A 276 14.42 10.39 -4.01
C CYS A 276 13.58 10.02 -5.23
N GLY A 277 13.44 8.73 -5.54
CA GLY A 277 12.73 8.25 -6.71
C GLY A 277 12.15 6.85 -6.51
N ALA A 278 11.39 6.40 -7.51
CA ALA A 278 10.70 5.11 -7.51
C ALA A 278 11.58 4.00 -8.12
N PHE A 279 12.73 3.69 -7.54
CA PHE A 279 13.67 2.68 -8.05
C PHE A 279 13.50 1.28 -7.44
N LYS A 280 12.61 1.11 -6.48
CA LYS A 280 12.25 -0.20 -5.89
C LYS A 280 10.76 -0.28 -5.64
N ALA A 281 10.19 -1.48 -5.75
CA ALA A 281 8.81 -1.72 -5.38
C ALA A 281 8.58 -1.43 -3.88
N LEU A 282 7.56 -0.66 -3.55
CA LEU A 282 7.20 -0.28 -2.19
C LEU A 282 5.68 -0.37 -1.99
N GLY A 283 5.23 -0.34 -0.74
CA GLY A 283 3.80 -0.36 -0.41
C GLY A 283 3.03 -1.47 -1.13
N LEU A 284 1.96 -1.12 -1.79
CA LEU A 284 1.09 -2.03 -2.53
C LEU A 284 1.80 -2.68 -3.73
N GLU A 285 2.84 -2.08 -4.28
CA GLU A 285 3.62 -2.71 -5.37
C GLU A 285 4.45 -3.91 -4.89
N ARG A 286 4.64 -4.10 -3.60
CA ARG A 286 5.32 -5.27 -3.03
C ARG A 286 4.42 -6.50 -2.90
N MET A 287 3.19 -6.43 -3.37
CA MET A 287 2.28 -7.56 -3.39
C MET A 287 2.99 -8.78 -3.97
N SER A 288 2.72 -9.97 -3.43
CA SER A 288 3.45 -11.23 -3.65
C SER A 288 4.80 -11.38 -2.93
N LYS A 289 5.32 -10.36 -2.26
CA LYS A 289 6.54 -10.48 -1.46
C LYS A 289 6.22 -10.58 0.02
N ALA A 290 7.07 -11.29 0.75
CA ALA A 290 6.94 -11.37 2.22
C ALA A 290 6.92 -9.97 2.84
N GLY A 291 5.94 -9.70 3.72
CA GLY A 291 5.75 -8.42 4.39
C GLY A 291 5.07 -7.33 3.56
N ALA A 292 4.47 -7.67 2.42
CA ALA A 292 3.61 -6.75 1.69
C ALA A 292 2.33 -6.41 2.48
N PRO A 293 1.85 -5.15 2.44
CA PRO A 293 0.59 -4.82 3.08
C PRO A 293 -0.59 -5.44 2.31
N PRO A 294 -1.66 -5.86 3.02
CA PRO A 294 -2.91 -6.24 2.39
C PRO A 294 -3.52 -5.11 1.57
N ILE A 295 -4.21 -5.42 0.48
CA ILE A 295 -4.79 -4.37 -0.40
C ILE A 295 -5.88 -3.56 0.30
N ASN A 296 -6.68 -4.21 1.16
CA ASN A 296 -7.72 -3.55 1.96
C ASN A 296 -7.18 -2.99 3.28
N THR A 297 -5.88 -2.77 3.35
CA THR A 297 -5.24 -2.23 4.55
C THR A 297 -5.48 -0.74 4.70
N SER A 298 -5.46 -0.26 5.94
CA SER A 298 -5.36 1.16 6.27
C SER A 298 -3.94 1.73 6.06
N VAL A 299 -2.96 0.87 5.73
CA VAL A 299 -1.57 1.27 5.49
C VAL A 299 -1.51 2.30 4.37
N HIS A 300 -0.79 3.37 4.58
CA HIS A 300 -0.62 4.54 3.70
C HIS A 300 -1.88 5.40 3.48
N LYS A 301 -3.08 4.96 3.89
CA LYS A 301 -4.33 5.69 3.62
C LYS A 301 -4.49 6.99 4.43
N CYS A 302 -3.81 7.11 5.56
CA CYS A 302 -3.89 8.29 6.43
C CYS A 302 -3.05 9.49 5.95
N TYR A 303 -2.21 9.34 4.93
CA TYR A 303 -1.38 10.44 4.45
C TYR A 303 -2.23 11.55 3.85
N THR A 304 -1.94 12.77 4.27
CA THR A 304 -2.56 13.98 3.72
C THR A 304 -1.63 14.70 2.75
N HIS A 305 -0.31 14.59 2.96
CA HIS A 305 0.71 15.23 2.14
C HIS A 305 1.91 14.30 1.96
N VAL A 306 2.38 14.19 0.73
CA VAL A 306 3.54 13.38 0.37
C VAL A 306 4.47 14.21 -0.53
N PRO A 307 5.50 14.87 0.03
CA PRO A 307 6.55 15.50 -0.77
C PRO A 307 7.27 14.48 -1.63
N VAL A 308 7.49 14.80 -2.88
CA VAL A 308 8.19 13.96 -3.87
C VAL A 308 9.12 14.79 -4.73
N SER A 309 10.11 14.14 -5.37
CA SER A 309 11.11 14.82 -6.20
C SER A 309 10.53 15.40 -7.50
N SER A 310 9.48 14.80 -8.05
CA SER A 310 8.87 15.21 -9.31
C SER A 310 7.45 14.65 -9.46
N TYR A 311 6.69 15.21 -10.38
CA TYR A 311 5.37 14.68 -10.75
C TYR A 311 5.44 13.23 -11.26
N HIS A 312 6.46 12.90 -12.02
CA HIS A 312 6.68 11.52 -12.47
C HIS A 312 6.87 10.55 -11.30
N SER A 313 7.63 10.96 -10.28
CA SER A 313 7.78 10.20 -9.04
C SER A 313 6.44 10.06 -8.29
N ALA A 314 5.58 11.10 -8.33
CA ALA A 314 4.26 11.07 -7.72
C ALA A 314 3.37 9.97 -8.29
N LEU A 315 3.37 9.79 -9.62
CA LEU A 315 2.57 8.75 -10.28
C LEU A 315 2.91 7.33 -9.78
N HIS A 316 4.19 7.03 -9.61
CA HIS A 316 4.62 5.73 -9.07
C HIS A 316 4.28 5.56 -7.59
N HIS A 317 4.48 6.62 -6.78
CA HIS A 317 4.15 6.55 -5.36
C HIS A 317 2.64 6.50 -5.11
N GLN A 318 1.83 7.09 -6.00
CA GLN A 318 0.38 6.99 -5.97
C GLN A 318 -0.09 5.53 -6.02
N GLU A 319 0.42 4.77 -6.98
CA GLU A 319 0.12 3.33 -7.10
C GLU A 319 0.59 2.55 -5.86
N ALA A 320 1.80 2.87 -5.39
CA ALA A 320 2.41 2.20 -4.27
C ALA A 320 1.68 2.44 -2.94
N PHE A 321 1.22 3.65 -2.68
CA PHE A 321 0.48 4.01 -1.47
C PHE A 321 -1.03 3.83 -1.63
N GLY A 322 -1.54 3.77 -2.86
CA GLY A 322 -2.96 3.63 -3.17
C GLY A 322 -3.79 4.80 -2.65
N ILE A 323 -3.29 6.02 -2.79
CA ILE A 323 -3.94 7.29 -2.41
C ILE A 323 -4.02 8.22 -3.61
N GLY A 324 -4.88 9.23 -3.55
CA GLY A 324 -5.08 10.17 -4.66
C GLY A 324 -3.83 11.00 -4.99
N ILE A 325 -3.67 11.36 -6.26
CA ILE A 325 -2.54 12.17 -6.77
C ILE A 325 -2.52 13.58 -6.16
N ASP A 326 -3.67 14.09 -5.76
CA ASP A 326 -3.89 15.37 -5.08
C ASP A 326 -3.11 15.53 -3.77
N LYS A 327 -2.68 14.40 -3.18
CA LYS A 327 -1.89 14.38 -1.94
C LYS A 327 -0.37 14.45 -2.16
N PHE A 328 0.07 14.42 -3.42
CA PHE A 328 1.49 14.44 -3.76
C PHE A 328 1.94 15.84 -4.17
N TYR A 329 3.05 16.28 -3.59
CA TYR A 329 3.61 17.61 -3.78
C TYR A 329 5.03 17.48 -4.37
N PRO A 330 5.24 17.81 -5.65
CA PRO A 330 6.56 17.73 -6.29
C PRO A 330 7.43 18.93 -5.91
N VAL A 331 7.83 18.99 -4.65
CA VAL A 331 8.59 20.10 -4.04
C VAL A 331 10.05 19.74 -3.75
N GLY A 332 10.50 18.57 -4.21
CA GLY A 332 11.83 18.07 -3.91
C GLY A 332 11.86 17.17 -2.67
N ILE A 333 13.07 16.70 -2.35
CA ILE A 333 13.32 15.81 -1.20
C ILE A 333 14.28 16.54 -0.25
N PRO A 334 13.93 16.76 1.03
CA PRO A 334 14.67 17.66 1.92
C PRO A 334 16.17 17.37 2.02
N ARG A 335 16.57 16.11 2.18
CA ARG A 335 17.99 15.76 2.32
C ARG A 335 18.83 15.96 1.06
N THR A 336 18.20 16.18 -0.11
CA THR A 336 18.94 16.46 -1.34
C THR A 336 19.49 17.88 -1.37
N ASP A 337 19.06 18.78 -0.49
CA ASP A 337 19.58 20.14 -0.35
C ASP A 337 21.09 20.14 -0.04
N ILE A 338 21.59 19.07 0.60
CA ILE A 338 23.02 18.89 0.87
C ILE A 338 23.90 18.92 -0.39
N PHE A 339 23.37 18.56 -1.56
CA PHE A 339 24.11 18.60 -2.82
C PHE A 339 24.36 20.03 -3.32
N PHE A 340 23.63 21.01 -2.77
CA PHE A 340 23.74 22.43 -3.09
C PHE A 340 24.52 23.21 -2.02
N ASP A 341 24.97 22.55 -0.95
CA ASP A 341 25.82 23.13 0.09
C ASP A 341 27.29 23.02 -0.32
N GLU A 342 27.85 24.11 -0.85
CA GLU A 342 29.24 24.16 -1.32
C GLU A 342 30.25 24.02 -0.19
N GLU A 343 29.94 24.48 1.03
CA GLU A 343 30.82 24.32 2.18
C GLU A 343 30.89 22.87 2.63
N TYR A 344 29.72 22.20 2.70
CA TYR A 344 29.64 20.78 3.01
C TYR A 344 30.37 19.94 1.95
N LYS A 345 30.17 20.27 0.68
CA LYS A 345 30.85 19.62 -0.45
C LYS A 345 32.36 19.73 -0.32
N LYS A 346 32.88 20.93 -0.09
CA LYS A 346 34.32 21.19 0.10
C LYS A 346 34.87 20.36 1.26
N LYS A 347 34.27 20.43 2.44
CA LYS A 347 34.69 19.65 3.63
C LYS A 347 34.67 18.14 3.37
N THR A 348 33.63 17.65 2.65
CA THR A 348 33.50 16.21 2.34
C THR A 348 34.56 15.76 1.35
N CYS A 349 34.82 16.54 0.30
CA CYS A 349 35.88 16.25 -0.67
C CYS A 349 37.25 16.21 -0.02
N GLU A 350 37.58 17.19 0.84
CA GLU A 350 38.82 17.24 1.60
C GLU A 350 38.98 16.00 2.50
N ARG A 351 37.95 15.65 3.25
CA ARG A 351 37.95 14.49 4.15
C ARG A 351 38.06 13.15 3.44
N CYS A 352 37.43 13.00 2.29
CA CYS A 352 37.43 11.77 1.49
C CYS A 352 38.59 11.70 0.50
N LEU A 353 39.48 12.70 0.44
CA LEU A 353 40.61 12.79 -0.50
C LEU A 353 40.20 12.61 -1.97
N LEU A 354 38.96 12.99 -2.33
CA LEU A 354 38.42 12.81 -3.67
C LEU A 354 39.19 13.60 -4.75
N TYR A 355 39.89 14.68 -4.34
CA TYR A 355 40.75 15.45 -5.25
C TYR A 355 42.19 14.93 -5.32
N THR A 356 42.61 14.11 -4.37
CA THR A 356 44.00 13.64 -4.26
C THR A 356 44.15 12.17 -4.64
N SER A 357 43.05 11.41 -4.66
CA SER A 357 43.03 10.00 -5.07
C SER A 357 42.21 9.84 -6.34
N PRO A 358 42.83 9.46 -7.47
CA PRO A 358 42.12 9.24 -8.71
C PRO A 358 41.14 8.09 -8.55
N SER A 359 39.95 8.23 -9.10
CA SER A 359 38.92 7.16 -9.08
C SER A 359 39.42 5.94 -9.84
N PRO A 360 39.24 4.72 -9.33
CA PRO A 360 39.51 3.50 -10.07
C PRO A 360 38.78 3.40 -11.43
N ARG A 361 37.77 4.23 -11.65
CA ARG A 361 37.02 4.36 -12.90
C ARG A 361 37.56 5.43 -13.85
N ASP A 362 38.59 6.17 -13.43
CA ASP A 362 39.21 7.14 -14.31
C ASP A 362 40.11 6.38 -15.34
N PRO A 363 39.81 6.45 -16.64
CA PRO A 363 40.55 5.70 -17.66
C PRO A 363 42.00 6.12 -17.76
N LYS A 364 42.43 7.26 -17.19
CA LYS A 364 43.82 7.71 -17.13
C LYS A 364 44.65 7.05 -16.03
N THR A 365 44.03 6.35 -15.09
CA THR A 365 44.68 5.73 -13.94
C THR A 365 44.72 4.20 -13.99
N SER A 366 44.13 3.60 -15.01
CA SER A 366 44.19 2.14 -15.25
C SER A 366 45.45 1.70 -16.01
N ARG A 367 46.61 2.18 -15.61
CA ARG A 367 47.93 1.69 -16.12
C ARG A 367 48.74 1.12 -14.98
#